data_073ad8c13ab98f96a7df2fe795bfd577
#
_entry.id   073ad8c13ab98f96a7df2fe795bfd577
#
_cell.length_a   1.000
_cell.length_b   1.000
_cell.length_c   1.000
_cell.angle_alpha   90.00
_cell.angle_beta   90.00
_cell.angle_gamma   90.00
#
_symmetry.space_group_name_H-M   'P 1'
#
loop_
_entity.id
_entity.type
_entity.pdbx_description
1 polymer ?
#
loop_
_entity_poly.entity_id
_entity_poly.type
_entity_poly.pdbx_seq_one_letter_code
_entity_poly.pdbx_strand_id
1 'polypeptide(L)'
;MDADTLIALAEPSRLRIVELLSTRPHTVGEVATALGMRQPQVSKHLATLSRAVLVTVHPLGQRRVCALERGRLRELRNWLDGLSQDDPQQAVLEQYRRAVDAESAAAAADPAWAEGRALRFTRSLPAPPETVWSHWTTPALLGWWAPDGFTVADAAIEPRAGGAARLVLAEGDGARYAATGRVTAADPPRSLDFEMAPLGASGDPLFTAAYAVRLEPDPGGTRLDLELRVLSSTPEAAPALAGMRPGWEQSLDRLTRALT
;
A
#
# COMPACT_ATOMS: atom_id res chain seq x y z
N MET A 1 -5.83 0.99 -27.08
CA MET A 1 -4.48 1.01 -27.68
C MET A 1 -4.08 -0.40 -27.98
N ASP A 2 -3.47 -0.68 -29.15
CA ASP A 2 -2.93 -2.00 -29.48
C ASP A 2 -1.41 -2.05 -29.26
N ALA A 3 -0.88 -3.24 -29.03
CA ALA A 3 0.54 -3.47 -28.81
C ALA A 3 1.38 -3.08 -30.04
N ASP A 4 0.80 -3.12 -31.25
CA ASP A 4 1.50 -2.83 -32.50
C ASP A 4 2.03 -1.40 -32.56
N THR A 5 1.31 -0.44 -31.97
CA THR A 5 1.75 0.96 -31.87
C THR A 5 3.03 1.08 -31.04
N LEU A 6 3.08 0.42 -29.88
CA LEU A 6 4.26 0.44 -29.00
C LEU A 6 5.44 -0.31 -29.66
N ILE A 7 5.20 -1.47 -30.25
CA ILE A 7 6.21 -2.25 -30.99
C ILE A 7 6.77 -1.44 -32.15
N ALA A 8 5.90 -0.70 -32.86
CA ALA A 8 6.36 0.16 -33.94
C ALA A 8 7.26 1.29 -33.49
N LEU A 9 7.05 1.85 -32.30
CA LEU A 9 7.89 2.92 -31.74
C LEU A 9 9.16 2.41 -31.05
N ALA A 10 9.20 1.16 -30.59
CA ALA A 10 10.31 0.62 -29.80
C ALA A 10 11.65 0.49 -30.55
N GLU A 11 11.67 0.62 -31.88
CA GLU A 11 12.90 0.53 -32.68
C GLU A 11 13.48 1.95 -32.93
N PRO A 12 14.75 2.21 -32.59
CA PRO A 12 15.35 3.56 -32.60
C PRO A 12 15.24 4.30 -33.93
N SER A 13 15.41 3.60 -35.08
CA SER A 13 15.31 4.25 -36.37
C SER A 13 13.87 4.71 -36.68
N ARG A 14 12.87 3.97 -36.23
CA ARG A 14 11.47 4.35 -36.42
C ARG A 14 11.11 5.54 -35.52
N LEU A 15 11.63 5.57 -34.30
CA LEU A 15 11.45 6.71 -33.41
C LEU A 15 12.02 7.99 -34.04
N ARG A 16 13.25 7.93 -34.56
CA ARG A 16 13.89 9.07 -35.25
C ARG A 16 13.07 9.53 -36.48
N ILE A 17 12.45 8.62 -37.24
CA ILE A 17 11.56 8.98 -38.32
C ILE A 17 10.31 9.71 -37.80
N VAL A 18 9.69 9.23 -36.72
CA VAL A 18 8.52 9.88 -36.10
C VAL A 18 8.89 11.29 -35.58
N GLU A 19 10.04 11.43 -34.94
CA GLU A 19 10.57 12.72 -34.48
C GLU A 19 10.78 13.70 -35.66
N LEU A 20 11.40 13.24 -36.74
CA LEU A 20 11.58 14.05 -37.94
C LEU A 20 10.24 14.49 -38.55
N LEU A 21 9.29 13.56 -38.68
CA LEU A 21 7.96 13.82 -39.26
C LEU A 21 7.09 14.69 -38.31
N SER A 22 7.46 14.82 -37.04
CA SER A 22 6.78 15.72 -36.09
C SER A 22 6.95 17.19 -36.46
N THR A 23 8.03 17.55 -37.13
CA THR A 23 8.34 18.92 -37.55
C THR A 23 7.50 19.35 -38.75
N ARG A 24 7.46 18.52 -39.80
CA ARG A 24 6.67 18.68 -41.02
C ARG A 24 6.57 17.34 -41.81
N PRO A 25 5.68 17.25 -42.79
CA PRO A 25 5.71 16.15 -43.76
C PRO A 25 7.01 16.14 -44.57
N HIS A 26 7.52 14.97 -44.90
CA HIS A 26 8.74 14.75 -45.66
C HIS A 26 8.54 13.70 -46.74
N THR A 27 9.25 13.85 -47.83
CA THR A 27 9.35 12.76 -48.84
C THR A 27 10.26 11.65 -48.33
N VAL A 28 10.13 10.42 -48.89
CA VAL A 28 11.00 9.28 -48.53
C VAL A 28 12.48 9.63 -48.71
N GLY A 29 12.79 10.38 -49.77
CA GLY A 29 14.16 10.85 -50.05
C GLY A 29 14.67 11.84 -49.02
N GLU A 30 13.85 12.81 -48.59
CA GLU A 30 14.21 13.76 -47.54
C GLU A 30 14.46 13.05 -46.20
N VAL A 31 13.61 12.07 -45.84
CA VAL A 31 13.83 11.25 -44.62
C VAL A 31 15.15 10.48 -44.70
N ALA A 32 15.45 9.87 -45.88
CA ALA A 32 16.68 9.14 -46.07
C ALA A 32 17.92 10.03 -45.90
N THR A 33 17.90 11.20 -46.51
CA THR A 33 18.98 12.20 -46.43
C THR A 33 19.14 12.73 -44.98
N ALA A 34 18.05 13.14 -44.35
CA ALA A 34 18.10 13.73 -43.01
C ALA A 34 18.59 12.77 -41.94
N LEU A 35 18.27 11.48 -42.08
CA LEU A 35 18.66 10.45 -41.09
C LEU A 35 19.90 9.64 -41.48
N GLY A 36 20.52 9.91 -42.64
CA GLY A 36 21.68 9.16 -43.16
C GLY A 36 21.38 7.69 -43.46
N MET A 37 20.15 7.40 -43.91
CA MET A 37 19.65 6.04 -44.15
C MET A 37 19.49 5.77 -45.65
N ARG A 38 19.57 4.49 -46.05
CA ARG A 38 19.27 4.09 -47.47
C ARG A 38 17.74 4.12 -47.69
N GLN A 39 17.29 4.58 -48.88
CA GLN A 39 15.87 4.68 -49.19
C GLN A 39 15.06 3.36 -49.01
N PRO A 40 15.60 2.17 -49.39
CA PRO A 40 14.88 0.92 -49.14
C PRO A 40 14.65 0.63 -47.65
N GLN A 41 15.61 1.01 -46.80
CA GLN A 41 15.51 0.86 -45.35
C GLN A 41 14.43 1.80 -44.77
N VAL A 42 14.44 3.07 -45.19
CA VAL A 42 13.40 4.05 -44.79
C VAL A 42 12.01 3.55 -45.23
N SER A 43 11.89 3.04 -46.47
CA SER A 43 10.61 2.49 -46.99
C SER A 43 10.09 1.34 -46.11
N LYS A 44 10.98 0.45 -45.64
CA LYS A 44 10.62 -0.64 -44.72
C LYS A 44 10.13 -0.14 -43.40
N HIS A 45 10.80 0.85 -42.79
CA HIS A 45 10.40 1.46 -41.52
C HIS A 45 9.06 2.21 -41.66
N LEU A 46 8.89 2.99 -42.73
CA LEU A 46 7.63 3.69 -43.03
C LEU A 46 6.46 2.73 -43.24
N ALA A 47 6.67 1.58 -43.90
CA ALA A 47 5.64 0.54 -44.05
C ALA A 47 5.20 -0.02 -42.67
N THR A 48 6.13 -0.20 -41.73
CA THR A 48 5.80 -0.65 -40.37
C THR A 48 5.05 0.42 -39.62
N LEU A 49 5.49 1.68 -39.67
CA LEU A 49 4.81 2.81 -39.03
C LEU A 49 3.41 3.05 -39.63
N SER A 50 3.23 2.85 -40.95
CA SER A 50 1.92 2.97 -41.60
C SER A 50 0.96 1.86 -41.19
N ARG A 51 1.43 0.63 -41.00
CA ARG A 51 0.60 -0.48 -40.47
C ARG A 51 0.12 -0.19 -39.04
N ALA A 52 0.96 0.46 -38.25
CA ALA A 52 0.62 0.90 -36.88
C ALA A 52 -0.20 2.21 -36.87
N VAL A 53 -0.60 2.72 -38.04
CA VAL A 53 -1.35 3.99 -38.17
C VAL A 53 -0.63 5.19 -37.51
N LEU A 54 0.69 5.16 -37.49
CA LEU A 54 1.50 6.29 -36.97
C LEU A 54 1.92 7.25 -38.08
N VAL A 55 1.97 6.78 -39.31
CA VAL A 55 2.37 7.55 -40.51
C VAL A 55 1.44 7.23 -41.64
N THR A 56 1.00 8.26 -42.36
CA THR A 56 0.28 8.17 -43.61
C THR A 56 1.20 8.54 -44.79
N VAL A 57 1.10 7.83 -45.89
CA VAL A 57 1.88 8.11 -47.09
C VAL A 57 0.95 8.58 -48.21
N HIS A 58 1.10 9.84 -48.60
CA HIS A 58 0.29 10.47 -49.64
C HIS A 58 1.05 10.54 -50.97
N PRO A 59 0.50 10.05 -52.08
CA PRO A 59 1.05 10.30 -53.39
C PRO A 59 0.86 11.79 -53.79
N LEU A 60 1.94 12.45 -54.17
CA LEU A 60 1.91 13.82 -54.65
C LEU A 60 2.66 13.90 -55.98
N GLY A 61 1.97 13.66 -57.12
CA GLY A 61 2.56 13.48 -58.42
C GLY A 61 3.48 12.24 -58.43
N GLN A 62 4.74 12.41 -58.80
CA GLN A 62 5.75 11.33 -58.76
C GLN A 62 6.42 11.14 -57.41
N ARG A 63 6.03 11.91 -56.38
CA ARG A 63 6.62 11.87 -55.05
C ARG A 63 5.67 11.22 -54.05
N ARG A 64 6.24 10.60 -53.01
CA ARG A 64 5.50 10.10 -51.86
C ARG A 64 5.85 10.93 -50.67
N VAL A 65 4.87 11.63 -50.07
CA VAL A 65 5.00 12.46 -48.91
C VAL A 65 4.49 11.68 -47.70
N CYS A 66 5.30 11.57 -46.68
CA CYS A 66 4.98 10.93 -45.42
C CYS A 66 4.58 11.98 -44.39
N ALA A 67 3.45 11.79 -43.75
CA ALA A 67 2.92 12.65 -42.72
C ALA A 67 2.66 11.86 -41.41
N LEU A 68 2.84 12.50 -40.28
CA LEU A 68 2.61 11.91 -38.97
C LEU A 68 1.12 11.94 -38.63
N GLU A 69 0.55 10.82 -38.19
CA GLU A 69 -0.81 10.73 -37.69
C GLU A 69 -0.86 11.19 -36.20
N ARG A 70 -1.00 12.49 -36.01
CA ARG A 70 -1.03 13.11 -34.65
C ARG A 70 -2.19 12.65 -33.79
N GLY A 71 -3.29 12.17 -34.41
CA GLY A 71 -4.41 11.55 -33.72
C GLY A 71 -3.98 10.35 -32.92
N ARG A 72 -3.21 9.46 -33.57
CA ARG A 72 -2.70 8.24 -32.93
C ARG A 72 -1.75 8.51 -31.77
N LEU A 73 -0.93 9.55 -31.86
CA LEU A 73 -0.06 9.98 -30.76
C LEU A 73 -0.85 10.57 -29.59
N ARG A 74 -1.97 11.27 -29.85
CA ARG A 74 -2.87 11.74 -28.78
C ARG A 74 -3.55 10.59 -28.05
N GLU A 75 -3.96 9.55 -28.77
CA GLU A 75 -4.51 8.33 -28.16
C GLU A 75 -3.46 7.65 -27.26
N LEU A 76 -2.20 7.55 -27.72
CA LEU A 76 -1.09 7.01 -26.93
C LEU A 76 -0.88 7.82 -25.65
N ARG A 77 -0.83 9.15 -25.76
CA ARG A 77 -0.71 10.03 -24.60
C ARG A 77 -1.85 9.82 -23.60
N ASN A 78 -3.11 9.85 -24.09
CA ASN A 78 -4.27 9.68 -23.20
C ASN A 78 -4.27 8.31 -22.50
N TRP A 79 -3.78 7.26 -23.17
CA TRP A 79 -3.63 5.96 -22.54
C TRP A 79 -2.52 5.94 -21.48
N LEU A 80 -1.36 6.57 -21.75
CA LEU A 80 -0.29 6.74 -20.76
C LEU A 80 -0.75 7.59 -19.57
N ASP A 81 -1.48 8.69 -19.82
CA ASP A 81 -2.07 9.54 -18.80
C ASP A 81 -3.03 8.72 -17.91
N GLY A 82 -3.81 7.81 -18.50
CA GLY A 82 -4.68 6.91 -17.75
C GLY A 82 -3.94 5.90 -16.88
N LEU A 83 -2.76 5.43 -17.31
CA LEU A 83 -1.90 4.55 -16.51
C LEU A 83 -1.15 5.28 -15.40
N SER A 84 -0.94 6.57 -15.56
CA SER A 84 -0.21 7.43 -14.60
C SER A 84 -1.13 8.18 -13.65
N GLN A 85 -2.44 7.89 -13.65
CA GLN A 85 -3.35 8.44 -12.64
C GLN A 85 -2.95 7.92 -11.25
N ASP A 86 -2.90 8.83 -10.29
CA ASP A 86 -2.63 8.51 -8.90
C ASP A 86 -3.70 7.54 -8.38
N ASP A 87 -3.31 6.32 -8.11
CA ASP A 87 -4.13 5.35 -7.42
C ASP A 87 -4.03 5.63 -5.90
N PRO A 88 -5.13 5.95 -5.21
CA PRO A 88 -5.12 6.13 -3.76
C PRO A 88 -4.52 4.93 -3.00
N GLN A 89 -4.70 3.72 -3.50
CA GLN A 89 -4.12 2.51 -2.91
C GLN A 89 -2.59 2.48 -3.07
N GLN A 90 -2.08 2.90 -4.23
CA GLN A 90 -0.65 2.99 -4.47
C GLN A 90 0.01 4.07 -3.60
N ALA A 91 -0.67 5.21 -3.37
CA ALA A 91 -0.20 6.25 -2.47
C ALA A 91 -0.10 5.75 -1.02
N VAL A 92 -1.07 4.96 -0.54
CA VAL A 92 -1.04 4.33 0.79
C VAL A 92 0.13 3.34 0.90
N LEU A 93 0.34 2.50 -0.12
CA LEU A 93 1.45 1.55 -0.16
C LEU A 93 2.82 2.27 -0.13
N GLU A 94 2.97 3.35 -0.91
CA GLU A 94 4.19 4.16 -0.91
C GLU A 94 4.45 4.84 0.44
N GLN A 95 3.40 5.35 1.08
CA GLN A 95 3.50 5.94 2.42
C GLN A 95 3.94 4.88 3.44
N TYR A 96 3.36 3.67 3.39
CA TYR A 96 3.76 2.57 4.25
C TYR A 96 5.22 2.17 4.01
N ARG A 97 5.64 2.03 2.76
CA ARG A 97 7.04 1.71 2.42
C ARG A 97 8.01 2.74 2.97
N ARG A 98 7.72 4.04 2.80
CA ARG A 98 8.56 5.13 3.37
C ARG A 98 8.62 5.06 4.90
N ALA A 99 7.51 4.71 5.56
CA ALA A 99 7.49 4.52 7.01
C ALA A 99 8.37 3.34 7.42
N VAL A 100 8.33 2.20 6.71
CA VAL A 100 9.20 1.04 6.95
C VAL A 100 10.67 1.40 6.74
N ASP A 101 11.02 2.12 5.66
CA ASP A 101 12.38 2.55 5.39
C ASP A 101 12.92 3.47 6.51
N ALA A 102 12.09 4.40 6.98
CA ALA A 102 12.45 5.30 8.08
C ALA A 102 12.67 4.54 9.40
N GLU A 103 11.78 3.59 9.75
CA GLU A 103 11.91 2.76 10.93
C GLU A 103 13.14 1.85 10.85
N SER A 104 13.41 1.27 9.67
CA SER A 104 14.60 0.43 9.46
C SER A 104 15.91 1.22 9.60
N ALA A 105 15.94 2.47 9.11
CA ALA A 105 17.09 3.35 9.27
C ALA A 105 17.29 3.73 10.75
N ALA A 106 16.22 4.01 11.49
CA ALA A 106 16.30 4.30 12.93
C ALA A 106 16.79 3.09 13.73
N ALA A 107 16.30 1.89 13.42
CA ALA A 107 16.73 0.63 14.04
C ALA A 107 18.20 0.31 13.78
N ALA A 108 18.71 0.65 12.59
CA ALA A 108 20.13 0.48 12.25
C ALA A 108 21.03 1.46 13.02
N ALA A 109 20.52 2.63 13.39
CA ALA A 109 21.27 3.66 14.12
C ALA A 109 21.30 3.43 15.64
N ASP A 110 20.21 2.88 16.22
CA ASP A 110 20.07 2.64 17.65
C ASP A 110 19.25 1.36 17.91
N PRO A 111 19.79 0.34 18.56
CA PRO A 111 19.06 -0.88 18.94
C PRO A 111 17.82 -0.63 19.80
N ALA A 112 17.80 0.43 20.61
CA ALA A 112 16.68 0.82 21.47
C ALA A 112 15.72 1.84 20.81
N TRP A 113 15.85 2.08 19.50
CA TRP A 113 15.19 3.12 18.69
C TRP A 113 13.69 3.29 18.92
N ALA A 114 12.96 2.26 19.27
CA ALA A 114 11.53 2.31 19.51
C ALA A 114 11.15 2.29 20.99
N GLU A 115 12.08 2.04 21.92
CA GLU A 115 11.79 1.94 23.34
C GLU A 115 11.21 3.24 23.90
N GLY A 116 10.18 3.09 24.75
CA GLY A 116 9.46 4.22 25.32
C GLY A 116 8.50 4.93 24.37
N ARG A 117 8.48 4.60 23.07
CA ARG A 117 7.52 5.16 22.12
C ARG A 117 6.10 4.84 22.58
N ALA A 118 5.26 5.89 22.63
CA ALA A 118 3.86 5.75 23.02
C ALA A 118 2.93 6.17 21.87
N LEU A 119 1.87 5.39 21.66
CA LEU A 119 0.76 5.72 20.80
C LEU A 119 -0.49 5.86 21.66
N ARG A 120 -1.30 6.87 21.38
CA ARG A 120 -2.56 7.11 22.09
C ARG A 120 -3.70 7.22 21.09
N PHE A 121 -4.82 6.61 21.45
CA PHE A 121 -6.06 6.62 20.69
C PHE A 121 -7.22 6.90 21.65
N THR A 122 -8.16 7.73 21.21
CA THR A 122 -9.42 7.98 21.90
C THR A 122 -10.56 7.73 20.92
N ARG A 123 -11.62 7.05 21.38
CA ARG A 123 -12.86 6.82 20.59
C ARG A 123 -14.09 6.98 21.50
N SER A 124 -15.14 7.60 20.96
CA SER A 124 -16.49 7.52 21.54
C SER A 124 -17.22 6.35 20.88
N LEU A 125 -17.63 5.37 21.68
CA LEU A 125 -18.24 4.13 21.25
C LEU A 125 -19.74 4.13 21.61
N PRO A 126 -20.66 3.74 20.70
CA PRO A 126 -22.10 3.84 20.91
C PRO A 126 -22.67 2.65 21.72
N ALA A 127 -21.99 2.25 22.80
CA ALA A 127 -22.40 1.14 23.64
C ALA A 127 -21.92 1.37 25.09
N PRO A 128 -22.60 0.83 26.12
CA PRO A 128 -22.19 0.95 27.51
C PRO A 128 -20.86 0.22 27.77
N PRO A 129 -20.11 0.60 28.84
CA PRO A 129 -18.79 0.03 29.15
C PRO A 129 -18.75 -1.51 29.25
N GLU A 130 -19.82 -2.12 29.76
CA GLU A 130 -19.96 -3.58 29.90
C GLU A 130 -19.97 -4.28 28.52
N THR A 131 -20.65 -3.69 27.56
CA THR A 131 -20.68 -4.20 26.18
C THR A 131 -19.31 -4.03 25.51
N VAL A 132 -18.68 -2.86 25.63
CA VAL A 132 -17.34 -2.62 25.11
C VAL A 132 -16.33 -3.58 25.77
N TRP A 133 -16.40 -3.76 27.08
CA TRP A 133 -15.58 -4.72 27.82
C TRP A 133 -15.71 -6.13 27.27
N SER A 134 -16.93 -6.57 26.97
CA SER A 134 -17.16 -7.90 26.38
C SER A 134 -16.46 -8.06 25.02
N HIS A 135 -16.40 -6.99 24.20
CA HIS A 135 -15.67 -7.01 22.93
C HIS A 135 -14.14 -7.06 23.10
N TRP A 136 -13.61 -6.70 24.26
CA TRP A 136 -12.20 -6.85 24.56
C TRP A 136 -11.84 -8.20 25.19
N THR A 137 -12.79 -8.91 25.79
CA THR A 137 -12.48 -10.06 26.64
C THR A 137 -13.16 -11.37 26.23
N THR A 138 -14.18 -11.31 25.36
CA THR A 138 -14.88 -12.51 24.86
C THR A 138 -14.28 -12.96 23.54
N PRO A 139 -13.68 -14.15 23.44
CA PRO A 139 -12.98 -14.60 22.22
C PRO A 139 -13.80 -14.48 20.93
N ALA A 140 -15.09 -14.82 20.96
CA ALA A 140 -15.98 -14.74 19.81
C ALA A 140 -16.23 -13.30 19.30
N LEU A 141 -15.93 -12.29 20.11
CA LEU A 141 -16.14 -10.87 19.78
C LEU A 141 -14.83 -10.15 19.38
N LEU A 142 -13.66 -10.82 19.42
CA LEU A 142 -12.36 -10.21 19.14
C LEU A 142 -12.06 -10.05 17.63
N GLY A 143 -13.00 -10.36 16.75
CA GLY A 143 -12.81 -10.25 15.30
C GLY A 143 -12.43 -8.84 14.79
N TRP A 144 -12.76 -7.80 15.54
CA TRP A 144 -12.40 -6.41 15.24
C TRP A 144 -10.90 -6.10 15.34
N TRP A 145 -10.12 -6.92 16.03
CA TRP A 145 -8.67 -6.74 16.20
C TRP A 145 -7.87 -6.89 14.91
N ALA A 146 -8.42 -7.51 13.87
CA ALA A 146 -7.76 -7.64 12.60
C ALA A 146 -7.80 -6.31 11.82
N PRO A 147 -6.67 -5.70 11.41
CA PRO A 147 -6.67 -4.61 10.45
C PRO A 147 -7.10 -5.08 9.05
N ASP A 148 -7.18 -4.16 8.09
CA ASP A 148 -7.56 -4.50 6.72
C ASP A 148 -6.54 -5.46 6.10
N GLY A 149 -7.05 -6.44 5.36
CA GLY A 149 -6.26 -7.53 4.78
C GLY A 149 -6.09 -8.76 5.68
N PHE A 150 -6.46 -8.65 6.98
CA PHE A 150 -6.33 -9.75 7.95
C PHE A 150 -7.67 -10.20 8.49
N THR A 151 -7.67 -11.42 9.03
CA THR A 151 -8.76 -11.99 9.85
C THR A 151 -8.18 -12.51 11.17
N VAL A 152 -8.98 -12.50 12.24
CA VAL A 152 -8.59 -13.13 13.51
C VAL A 152 -8.83 -14.63 13.39
N ALA A 153 -7.76 -15.40 13.38
CA ALA A 153 -7.82 -16.87 13.35
C ALA A 153 -7.95 -17.50 14.76
N ASP A 154 -7.35 -16.87 15.77
CA ASP A 154 -7.49 -17.17 17.19
C ASP A 154 -7.19 -15.93 18.02
N ALA A 155 -7.93 -15.72 19.09
CA ALA A 155 -7.65 -14.66 20.05
C ALA A 155 -8.26 -14.99 21.42
N ALA A 156 -7.56 -14.59 22.46
CA ALA A 156 -8.07 -14.65 23.84
C ALA A 156 -7.40 -13.61 24.70
N ILE A 157 -8.18 -12.97 25.57
CA ILE A 157 -7.70 -12.20 26.71
C ILE A 157 -8.42 -12.72 27.95
N GLU A 158 -7.66 -13.22 28.91
CA GLU A 158 -8.17 -13.59 30.22
C GLU A 158 -8.08 -12.38 31.15
N PRO A 159 -9.21 -11.71 31.51
CA PRO A 159 -9.18 -10.41 32.20
C PRO A 159 -8.91 -10.53 33.69
N ARG A 160 -7.74 -11.06 34.05
CA ARG A 160 -7.22 -11.17 35.41
C ARG A 160 -5.70 -11.03 35.41
N ALA A 161 -5.11 -10.52 36.46
CA ALA A 161 -3.66 -10.43 36.59
C ALA A 161 -3.01 -11.81 36.38
N GLY A 162 -1.99 -11.87 35.51
CA GLY A 162 -1.33 -13.10 35.08
C GLY A 162 -2.11 -13.92 34.05
N GLY A 163 -3.30 -13.51 33.65
CA GLY A 163 -4.08 -14.16 32.60
C GLY A 163 -3.40 -14.08 31.23
N ALA A 164 -3.68 -15.03 30.36
CA ALA A 164 -3.10 -15.07 29.01
C ALA A 164 -3.70 -13.96 28.11
N ALA A 165 -2.86 -13.39 27.25
CA ALA A 165 -3.25 -12.58 26.11
C ALA A 165 -2.63 -13.18 24.85
N ARG A 166 -3.44 -13.54 23.85
CA ARG A 166 -2.95 -14.06 22.57
C ARG A 166 -3.80 -13.59 21.40
N LEU A 167 -3.15 -13.48 20.26
CA LEU A 167 -3.78 -13.11 18.98
C LEU A 167 -3.08 -13.86 17.86
N VAL A 168 -3.82 -14.45 16.95
CA VAL A 168 -3.31 -14.97 15.68
C VAL A 168 -4.09 -14.35 14.56
N LEU A 169 -3.42 -13.56 13.74
CA LEU A 169 -3.95 -13.01 12.50
C LEU A 169 -3.63 -13.94 11.34
N ALA A 170 -4.52 -14.01 10.35
CA ALA A 170 -4.32 -14.73 9.11
C ALA A 170 -4.56 -13.79 7.92
N GLU A 171 -3.68 -13.88 6.92
CA GLU A 171 -3.86 -13.26 5.60
C GLU A 171 -4.60 -14.18 4.63
N GLY A 172 -5.08 -13.61 3.50
CA GLY A 172 -5.83 -14.36 2.49
C GLY A 172 -5.01 -15.44 1.76
N ASP A 173 -3.68 -15.38 1.80
CA ASP A 173 -2.75 -16.40 1.28
C ASP A 173 -2.47 -17.56 2.26
N GLY A 174 -3.02 -17.46 3.49
CA GLY A 174 -2.84 -18.44 4.55
C GLY A 174 -1.67 -18.16 5.50
N ALA A 175 -0.91 -17.09 5.31
CA ALA A 175 0.13 -16.66 6.25
C ALA A 175 -0.49 -16.33 7.63
N ARG A 176 0.22 -16.68 8.71
CA ARG A 176 -0.24 -16.46 10.08
C ARG A 176 0.77 -15.68 10.89
N TYR A 177 0.27 -14.74 11.69
CA TYR A 177 1.05 -13.85 12.53
C TYR A 177 0.54 -13.96 13.96
N ALA A 178 1.37 -14.52 14.81
CA ALA A 178 1.03 -14.74 16.21
C ALA A 178 1.56 -13.63 17.10
N ALA A 179 0.80 -13.26 18.11
CA ALA A 179 1.23 -12.42 19.22
C ALA A 179 0.83 -13.09 20.53
N THR A 180 1.72 -13.06 21.50
CA THR A 180 1.52 -13.64 22.83
C THR A 180 1.86 -12.64 23.92
N GLY A 181 1.21 -12.80 25.08
CA GLY A 181 1.43 -11.91 26.19
C GLY A 181 0.62 -12.30 27.41
N ARG A 182 0.46 -11.35 28.33
CA ARG A 182 -0.25 -11.54 29.57
C ARG A 182 -1.00 -10.28 29.99
N VAL A 183 -2.08 -10.44 30.69
CA VAL A 183 -2.77 -9.38 31.40
C VAL A 183 -1.98 -9.02 32.65
N THR A 184 -1.68 -7.75 32.84
CA THR A 184 -0.97 -7.23 34.01
C THR A 184 -1.92 -6.74 35.10
N ALA A 185 -3.06 -6.13 34.70
CA ALA A 185 -4.13 -5.72 35.60
C ALA A 185 -5.48 -5.71 34.86
N ALA A 186 -6.57 -5.93 35.62
CA ALA A 186 -7.93 -5.79 35.11
C ALA A 186 -8.87 -5.32 36.23
N ASP A 187 -9.70 -4.31 35.92
CA ASP A 187 -10.80 -3.83 36.74
C ASP A 187 -12.07 -3.73 35.86
N PRO A 188 -12.85 -4.84 35.76
CA PRO A 188 -14.05 -4.88 34.94
C PRO A 188 -15.12 -3.91 35.40
N PRO A 189 -15.81 -3.19 34.49
CA PRO A 189 -15.56 -3.06 33.07
C PRO A 189 -14.71 -1.84 32.70
N ARG A 190 -13.92 -1.29 33.64
CA ARG A 190 -13.30 0.05 33.57
C ARG A 190 -11.91 0.05 32.95
N SER A 191 -11.08 -0.96 33.26
CA SER A 191 -9.70 -0.95 32.79
C SER A 191 -9.14 -2.34 32.53
N LEU A 192 -8.30 -2.43 31.49
CA LEU A 192 -7.58 -3.63 31.12
C LEU A 192 -6.16 -3.24 30.71
N ASP A 193 -5.17 -3.73 31.47
CA ASP A 193 -3.76 -3.54 31.17
C ASP A 193 -3.14 -4.89 30.83
N PHE A 194 -2.42 -4.95 29.72
CA PHE A 194 -1.76 -6.18 29.28
C PHE A 194 -0.48 -5.86 28.50
N GLU A 195 0.43 -6.81 28.47
CA GLU A 195 1.60 -6.81 27.58
C GLU A 195 1.38 -7.81 26.46
N MET A 196 1.85 -7.50 25.26
CA MET A 196 1.79 -8.41 24.10
C MET A 196 3.00 -8.21 23.22
N ALA A 197 3.48 -9.31 22.65
CA ALA A 197 4.61 -9.36 21.74
C ALA A 197 4.23 -10.12 20.45
N PRO A 198 4.21 -9.47 19.28
CA PRO A 198 4.21 -10.17 18.01
C PRO A 198 5.47 -11.00 17.84
N LEU A 199 5.31 -12.20 17.30
CA LEU A 199 6.40 -13.16 17.11
C LEU A 199 6.91 -13.09 15.67
N GLY A 200 8.24 -13.15 15.53
CA GLY A 200 8.89 -13.35 14.24
C GLY A 200 8.82 -14.79 13.74
N ALA A 201 9.41 -15.06 12.58
CA ALA A 201 9.43 -16.40 11.97
C ALA A 201 10.16 -17.45 12.82
N SER A 202 11.11 -17.04 13.66
CA SER A 202 11.79 -17.90 14.64
C SER A 202 10.94 -18.25 15.86
N GLY A 203 9.81 -17.54 16.07
CA GLY A 203 9.01 -17.61 17.30
C GLY A 203 9.47 -16.65 18.41
N ASP A 204 10.52 -15.88 18.17
CA ASP A 204 11.00 -14.87 19.12
C ASP A 204 10.18 -13.58 19.02
N PRO A 205 10.04 -12.79 20.11
CA PRO A 205 9.40 -11.51 20.08
C PRO A 205 10.08 -10.51 19.13
N LEU A 206 9.33 -9.91 18.21
CA LEU A 206 9.80 -8.78 17.41
C LEU A 206 9.91 -7.52 18.26
N PHE A 207 8.90 -7.26 19.06
CA PHE A 207 8.87 -6.21 20.07
C PHE A 207 7.89 -6.59 21.17
N THR A 208 8.01 -5.97 22.33
CA THR A 208 7.01 -6.07 23.39
C THR A 208 6.39 -4.70 23.61
N ALA A 209 5.06 -4.64 23.70
CA ALA A 209 4.35 -3.43 24.05
C ALA A 209 3.41 -3.64 25.23
N ALA A 210 3.33 -2.64 26.11
CA ALA A 210 2.31 -2.53 27.12
C ALA A 210 1.10 -1.77 26.56
N TYR A 211 -0.07 -2.26 26.87
CA TYR A 211 -1.37 -1.72 26.47
C TYR A 211 -2.15 -1.32 27.72
N ALA A 212 -2.67 -0.12 27.74
CA ALA A 212 -3.56 0.38 28.79
C ALA A 212 -4.88 0.83 28.17
N VAL A 213 -5.94 0.07 28.43
CA VAL A 213 -7.32 0.36 28.01
C VAL A 213 -8.08 0.97 29.16
N ARG A 214 -8.75 2.08 28.93
CA ARG A 214 -9.63 2.75 29.88
C ARG A 214 -10.99 2.97 29.24
N LEU A 215 -12.04 2.58 29.97
CA LEU A 215 -13.44 2.69 29.54
C LEU A 215 -14.19 3.55 30.55
N GLU A 216 -14.63 4.71 30.11
CA GLU A 216 -15.37 5.65 30.94
C GLU A 216 -16.78 5.85 30.35
N PRO A 217 -17.85 5.86 31.16
CA PRO A 217 -19.16 6.22 30.68
C PRO A 217 -19.16 7.61 30.04
N ASP A 218 -19.82 7.74 28.88
CA ASP A 218 -19.98 8.99 28.14
C ASP A 218 -21.45 9.16 27.75
N PRO A 219 -22.02 10.36 27.62
CA PRO A 219 -23.44 10.58 27.30
C PRO A 219 -23.96 9.80 26.08
N GLY A 220 -23.08 9.46 25.11
CA GLY A 220 -23.41 8.65 23.93
C GLY A 220 -23.05 7.17 24.03
N GLY A 221 -22.53 6.70 25.19
CA GLY A 221 -22.08 5.32 25.37
C GLY A 221 -20.81 5.21 26.22
N THR A 222 -19.65 4.97 25.59
CA THR A 222 -18.35 4.80 26.28
C THR A 222 -17.26 5.60 25.59
N ARG A 223 -16.50 6.36 26.37
CA ARG A 223 -15.20 6.87 25.97
C ARG A 223 -14.16 5.79 26.21
N LEU A 224 -13.49 5.38 25.14
CA LEU A 224 -12.34 4.49 25.17
C LEU A 224 -11.07 5.32 24.99
N ASP A 225 -10.15 5.19 25.94
CA ASP A 225 -8.76 5.66 25.82
C ASP A 225 -7.84 4.44 25.81
N LEU A 226 -7.02 4.31 24.76
CA LEU A 226 -6.02 3.26 24.59
C LEU A 226 -4.64 3.91 24.49
N GLU A 227 -3.73 3.52 25.38
CA GLU A 227 -2.31 3.82 25.25
C GLU A 227 -1.52 2.54 24.99
N LEU A 228 -0.65 2.58 23.99
CA LEU A 228 0.38 1.58 23.72
C LEU A 228 1.74 2.19 24.06
N ARG A 229 2.61 1.43 24.71
CA ARG A 229 4.00 1.81 24.96
C ARG A 229 4.93 0.67 24.59
N VAL A 230 5.87 0.89 23.68
CA VAL A 230 6.91 -0.08 23.31
C VAL A 230 7.88 -0.20 24.50
N LEU A 231 8.09 -1.42 24.99
CA LEU A 231 8.99 -1.74 26.09
C LEU A 231 10.35 -2.22 25.60
N SER A 232 10.36 -2.98 24.49
CA SER A 232 11.58 -3.47 23.84
C SER A 232 11.29 -3.71 22.34
N SER A 233 12.30 -3.65 21.51
CA SER A 233 12.18 -3.92 20.08
C SER A 233 13.45 -4.53 19.49
N THR A 234 13.30 -5.27 18.40
CA THR A 234 14.41 -5.76 17.57
C THR A 234 14.39 -5.02 16.21
N PRO A 235 15.49 -4.97 15.46
CA PRO A 235 15.50 -4.32 14.14
C PRO A 235 14.45 -4.90 13.17
N GLU A 236 14.13 -6.17 13.28
CA GLU A 236 13.11 -6.87 12.48
C GLU A 236 11.69 -6.39 12.77
N ALA A 237 11.47 -5.66 13.86
CA ALA A 237 10.18 -5.06 14.21
C ALA A 237 9.80 -3.85 13.33
N ALA A 238 10.73 -3.29 12.54
CA ALA A 238 10.50 -2.06 11.78
C ALA A 238 9.21 -2.07 10.92
N PRO A 239 8.89 -3.12 10.14
CA PRO A 239 7.64 -3.17 9.38
C PRO A 239 6.39 -3.17 10.28
N ALA A 240 6.42 -3.93 11.37
CA ALA A 240 5.30 -4.03 12.30
C ALA A 240 5.06 -2.71 13.04
N LEU A 241 6.12 -2.03 13.45
CA LEU A 241 6.04 -0.73 14.12
C LEU A 241 5.62 0.40 13.16
N ALA A 242 6.05 0.36 11.90
CA ALA A 242 5.57 1.28 10.86
C ALA A 242 4.05 1.18 10.64
N GLY A 243 3.50 -0.05 10.68
CA GLY A 243 2.07 -0.32 10.52
C GLY A 243 1.24 -0.18 11.79
N MET A 244 1.86 -0.01 12.96
CA MET A 244 1.16 -0.09 14.25
C MET A 244 0.06 0.97 14.40
N ARG A 245 0.34 2.24 14.10
CA ARG A 245 -0.66 3.31 14.22
C ARG A 245 -1.84 3.10 13.25
N PRO A 246 -1.63 2.97 11.93
CA PRO A 246 -2.75 2.77 11.01
C PRO A 246 -3.51 1.47 11.28
N GLY A 247 -2.83 0.40 11.69
CA GLY A 247 -3.49 -0.86 12.04
C GLY A 247 -4.43 -0.70 13.23
N TRP A 248 -4.02 -0.02 14.29
CA TRP A 248 -4.89 0.25 15.44
C TRP A 248 -6.04 1.20 15.12
N GLU A 249 -5.83 2.21 14.28
CA GLU A 249 -6.92 3.08 13.82
C GLU A 249 -8.00 2.25 13.08
N GLN A 250 -7.61 1.40 12.15
CA GLN A 250 -8.52 0.49 11.42
C GLN A 250 -9.27 -0.47 12.38
N SER A 251 -8.54 -1.08 13.31
CA SER A 251 -9.12 -2.00 14.28
C SER A 251 -10.15 -1.30 15.18
N LEU A 252 -9.84 -0.11 15.70
CA LEU A 252 -10.78 0.66 16.53
C LEU A 252 -12.01 1.15 15.73
N ASP A 253 -11.85 1.47 14.45
CA ASP A 253 -12.97 1.80 13.57
C ASP A 253 -13.87 0.56 13.31
N ARG A 254 -13.28 -0.64 13.23
CA ARG A 254 -14.02 -1.91 13.18
C ARG A 254 -14.77 -2.18 14.50
N LEU A 255 -14.12 -1.92 15.65
CA LEU A 255 -14.80 -2.02 16.94
C LEU A 255 -16.01 -1.09 17.00
N THR A 256 -15.88 0.16 16.58
CA THR A 256 -16.97 1.12 16.54
C THR A 256 -18.15 0.60 15.71
N ARG A 257 -17.86 0.04 14.52
CA ARG A 257 -18.87 -0.56 13.64
C ARG A 257 -19.53 -1.81 14.23
N ALA A 258 -18.79 -2.61 14.99
CA ALA A 258 -19.31 -3.81 15.62
C ALA A 258 -20.25 -3.51 16.80
N LEU A 259 -20.20 -2.30 17.33
CA LEU A 259 -21.02 -1.82 18.45
C LEU A 259 -22.25 -1.01 17.99
N THR A 260 -22.39 -0.73 16.70
CA THR A 260 -23.54 -0.06 16.07
C THR A 260 -24.59 -1.08 15.64
#